data_45dda0a2352a77b8aec52038c13f7236
#
_entry.id   45dda0a2352a77b8aec52038c13f7236
#
_cell.length_a   1.000
_cell.length_b   1.000
_cell.length_c   1.000
_cell.angle_alpha   90.00
_cell.angle_beta   90.00
_cell.angle_gamma   90.00
#
_symmetry.space_group_name_H-M   'P 1'
#
loop_
_entity.id
_entity.type
_entity.pdbx_description
1 polymer ?
#
loop_
_entity_poly.entity_id
_entity_poly.type
_entity_poly.pdbx_seq_one_letter_code
_entity_poly.pdbx_strand_id
1 'polypeptide(L)'
;MQLYNTLSAKEREALIEEAGLDRLTISFYKYAHIGNPQIFRNHLFIHWNELDVLGRIYVAREGINAQLSVPATNFEAFKAHLDSISFLEGVRLNIAIEQDNKSFLKLKVKVRHKILADGLNDRTFDVTNKGVHVGAEQFNQLIEDPETVLVDMRNHYESEIGHFKNAVTPDVDTFRDSLDIIEEQLADHKEDKNLVMYCTGGIRCEKASAYYKHKGFKRVFQLEGGII
;
A
#
# COMPACT_ATOMS: atom_id res chain seq x y z
N MET A 1 27.94 11.85 4.29
CA MET A 1 26.56 12.33 4.37
C MET A 1 25.83 11.57 5.45
N GLN A 2 25.14 12.26 6.34
CA GLN A 2 24.33 11.61 7.39
C GLN A 2 23.01 11.10 6.79
N LEU A 3 22.75 9.81 6.93
CA LEU A 3 21.53 9.14 6.42
C LEU A 3 20.52 8.88 7.56
N TYR A 4 20.45 9.78 8.53
CA TYR A 4 19.52 9.72 9.67
C TYR A 4 19.20 11.12 10.20
N ASN A 5 18.09 11.24 10.92
CA ASN A 5 17.66 12.50 11.50
C ASN A 5 18.45 12.82 12.77
N THR A 6 18.93 14.05 12.88
CA THR A 6 19.70 14.55 14.04
C THR A 6 18.86 15.37 15.01
N LEU A 7 17.80 16.02 14.54
CA LEU A 7 16.93 16.88 15.34
C LEU A 7 15.88 16.07 16.11
N SER A 8 15.53 16.56 17.30
CA SER A 8 14.41 16.04 18.09
C SER A 8 13.06 16.30 17.40
N ALA A 9 11.98 15.69 17.91
CA ALA A 9 10.64 15.94 17.38
C ALA A 9 10.22 17.41 17.58
N LYS A 10 10.52 17.99 18.77
CA LYS A 10 10.18 19.37 19.11
C LYS A 10 10.89 20.39 18.22
N GLU A 11 12.18 20.18 17.96
CA GLU A 11 12.95 21.06 17.05
C GLU A 11 12.41 21.00 15.62
N ARG A 12 11.99 19.80 15.15
CA ARG A 12 11.38 19.63 13.83
C ARG A 12 10.03 20.31 13.72
N GLU A 13 9.20 20.19 14.75
CA GLU A 13 7.90 20.85 14.79
C GLU A 13 8.04 22.36 14.70
N ALA A 14 8.96 22.94 15.47
CA ALA A 14 9.26 24.37 15.40
C ALA A 14 9.71 24.82 14.00
N LEU A 15 10.59 24.05 13.34
CA LEU A 15 11.03 24.34 11.98
C LEU A 15 9.90 24.27 10.94
N ILE A 16 8.98 23.32 11.08
CA ILE A 16 7.81 23.22 10.20
C ILE A 16 6.88 24.42 10.39
N GLU A 17 6.68 24.84 11.64
CA GLU A 17 5.88 26.04 11.96
C GLU A 17 6.53 27.31 11.42
N GLU A 18 7.83 27.47 11.63
CA GLU A 18 8.59 28.63 11.14
C GLU A 18 8.61 28.71 9.61
N ALA A 19 8.75 27.56 8.94
CA ALA A 19 8.71 27.49 7.47
C ALA A 19 7.35 27.90 6.88
N GLY A 20 6.24 27.67 7.61
CA GLY A 20 4.89 28.07 7.19
C GLY A 20 4.44 27.50 5.83
N LEU A 21 5.05 26.43 5.37
CA LEU A 21 4.78 25.84 4.07
C LEU A 21 3.59 24.88 4.14
N ASP A 22 2.67 25.00 3.19
CA ASP A 22 1.65 23.98 2.96
C ASP A 22 2.29 22.68 2.49
N ARG A 23 1.87 21.58 3.09
CA ARG A 23 2.39 20.24 2.79
C ARG A 23 1.27 19.33 2.33
N LEU A 24 1.55 18.54 1.30
CA LEU A 24 0.66 17.49 0.82
C LEU A 24 0.97 16.18 1.53
N THR A 25 -0.01 15.59 2.17
CA THR A 25 0.08 14.24 2.76
C THR A 25 -0.27 13.20 1.71
N ILE A 26 0.65 12.27 1.47
CA ILE A 26 0.60 11.34 0.34
C ILE A 26 0.87 9.93 0.86
N SER A 27 0.13 8.97 0.31
CA SER A 27 0.47 7.55 0.47
C SER A 27 0.54 6.86 -0.88
N PHE A 28 1.50 5.93 -1.01
CA PHE A 28 1.59 5.04 -2.15
C PHE A 28 2.32 3.76 -1.77
N TYR A 29 2.14 2.74 -2.58
CA TYR A 29 2.92 1.50 -2.50
C TYR A 29 3.19 0.96 -3.91
N LYS A 30 4.21 0.13 -4.03
CA LYS A 30 4.48 -0.63 -5.25
C LYS A 30 5.17 -1.94 -4.89
N TYR A 31 4.59 -3.05 -5.32
CA TYR A 31 5.28 -4.33 -5.32
C TYR A 31 6.15 -4.42 -6.57
N ALA A 32 7.44 -4.67 -6.36
CA ALA A 32 8.44 -4.82 -7.41
C ALA A 32 9.68 -5.52 -6.83
N HIS A 33 10.43 -6.24 -7.64
CA HIS A 33 11.67 -6.86 -7.20
C HIS A 33 12.78 -5.83 -7.04
N ILE A 34 13.17 -5.55 -5.80
CA ILE A 34 14.26 -4.62 -5.46
C ILE A 34 15.51 -5.44 -5.11
N GLY A 35 16.51 -5.43 -5.98
CA GLY A 35 17.73 -6.22 -5.82
C GLY A 35 18.53 -5.88 -4.56
N ASN A 36 18.69 -4.57 -4.27
CA ASN A 36 19.39 -4.09 -3.08
C ASN A 36 18.57 -3.03 -2.34
N PRO A 37 17.70 -3.42 -1.39
CA PRO A 37 16.88 -2.48 -0.63
C PRO A 37 17.69 -1.44 0.16
N GLN A 38 18.92 -1.76 0.58
CA GLN A 38 19.75 -0.83 1.34
C GLN A 38 20.28 0.32 0.46
N ILE A 39 20.73 0.02 -0.75
CA ILE A 39 21.16 1.05 -1.71
C ILE A 39 19.95 1.92 -2.10
N PHE A 40 18.83 1.27 -2.40
CA PHE A 40 17.60 1.99 -2.77
C PHE A 40 17.09 2.87 -1.62
N ARG A 41 17.10 2.39 -0.38
CA ARG A 41 16.80 3.17 0.82
C ARG A 41 17.68 4.42 0.92
N ASN A 42 18.97 4.28 0.70
CA ASN A 42 19.91 5.39 0.78
C ASN A 42 19.65 6.43 -0.32
N HIS A 43 19.41 5.95 -1.55
CA HIS A 43 19.04 6.80 -2.68
C HIS A 43 17.79 7.64 -2.36
N LEU A 44 16.71 7.02 -1.89
CA LEU A 44 15.49 7.71 -1.50
C LEU A 44 15.73 8.72 -0.38
N PHE A 45 16.50 8.33 0.65
CA PHE A 45 16.76 9.23 1.78
C PHE A 45 17.50 10.50 1.35
N ILE A 46 18.49 10.38 0.47
CA ILE A 46 19.26 11.52 -0.03
C ILE A 46 18.35 12.49 -0.79
N HIS A 47 17.70 12.02 -1.84
CA HIS A 47 16.88 12.86 -2.71
C HIS A 47 15.65 13.44 -2.00
N TRP A 48 15.01 12.67 -1.16
CA TRP A 48 13.80 13.12 -0.46
C TRP A 48 14.09 14.03 0.71
N ASN A 49 15.26 13.91 1.32
CA ASN A 49 15.72 14.91 2.32
C ASN A 49 15.99 16.28 1.68
N GLU A 50 16.51 16.33 0.45
CA GLU A 50 16.70 17.56 -0.32
C GLU A 50 15.37 18.23 -0.72
N LEU A 51 14.32 17.43 -0.89
CA LEU A 51 12.95 17.90 -1.19
C LEU A 51 12.12 18.19 0.06
N ASP A 52 12.72 18.13 1.24
CA ASP A 52 12.06 18.29 2.54
C ASP A 52 10.86 17.32 2.73
N VAL A 53 10.98 16.11 2.23
CA VAL A 53 10.01 15.04 2.46
C VAL A 53 10.10 14.56 3.90
N LEU A 54 8.97 14.46 4.57
CA LEU A 54 8.83 13.86 5.89
C LEU A 54 7.92 12.64 5.78
N GLY A 55 8.15 11.61 6.57
CA GLY A 55 7.28 10.44 6.47
C GLY A 55 7.89 9.15 6.98
N ARG A 56 7.13 8.09 6.79
CA ARG A 56 7.49 6.72 7.12
C ARG A 56 7.45 5.86 5.86
N ILE A 57 8.63 5.46 5.43
CA ILE A 57 8.83 4.69 4.22
C ILE A 57 9.47 3.35 4.56
N TYR A 58 8.88 2.28 4.09
CA TYR A 58 9.41 0.93 4.18
C TYR A 58 9.81 0.42 2.81
N VAL A 59 11.05 -0.06 2.72
CA VAL A 59 11.63 -0.65 1.52
C VAL A 59 11.97 -2.11 1.84
N ALA A 60 11.59 -3.03 0.98
CA ALA A 60 11.91 -4.45 1.09
C ALA A 60 12.33 -5.00 -0.29
N ARG A 61 12.74 -6.26 -0.35
CA ARG A 61 13.01 -6.94 -1.63
C ARG A 61 11.76 -7.05 -2.51
N GLU A 62 10.57 -7.03 -1.90
CA GLU A 62 9.27 -7.13 -2.56
C GLU A 62 8.67 -5.78 -2.99
N GLY A 63 9.30 -4.64 -2.63
CA GLY A 63 8.75 -3.34 -3.01
C GLY A 63 8.96 -2.20 -2.01
N ILE A 64 8.08 -1.20 -2.10
CA ILE A 64 8.05 0.00 -1.28
C ILE A 64 6.63 0.29 -0.77
N ASN A 65 6.53 0.77 0.46
CA ASN A 65 5.30 1.31 1.06
C ASN A 65 5.65 2.65 1.73
N ALA A 66 5.01 3.71 1.31
CA ALA A 66 5.29 5.08 1.72
C ALA A 66 4.05 5.80 2.22
N GLN A 67 4.19 6.44 3.38
CA GLN A 67 3.27 7.43 3.93
C GLN A 67 4.11 8.65 4.29
N LEU A 68 3.88 9.76 3.63
CA LEU A 68 4.75 10.91 3.70
C LEU A 68 4.01 12.24 3.51
N SER A 69 4.70 13.32 3.81
CA SER A 69 4.30 14.65 3.40
C SER A 69 5.46 15.33 2.67
N VAL A 70 5.13 16.15 1.71
CA VAL A 70 6.08 16.96 0.92
C VAL A 70 5.54 18.39 0.84
N PRO A 71 6.40 19.43 0.91
CA PRO A 71 5.96 20.80 0.63
C PRO A 71 5.24 20.86 -0.72
N ALA A 72 4.12 21.56 -0.78
CA ALA A 72 3.34 21.69 -2.02
C ALA A 72 4.19 22.25 -3.18
N THR A 73 5.13 23.14 -2.87
CA THR A 73 6.09 23.71 -3.82
C THR A 73 7.07 22.69 -4.40
N ASN A 74 7.34 21.58 -3.68
CA ASN A 74 8.28 20.53 -4.09
C ASN A 74 7.58 19.30 -4.67
N PHE A 75 6.25 19.31 -4.77
CA PHE A 75 5.47 18.15 -5.20
C PHE A 75 5.83 17.69 -6.62
N GLU A 76 5.97 18.61 -7.57
CA GLU A 76 6.31 18.24 -8.94
C GLU A 76 7.73 17.67 -9.06
N ALA A 77 8.69 18.20 -8.29
CA ALA A 77 10.04 17.64 -8.22
C ALA A 77 10.05 16.25 -7.56
N PHE A 78 9.22 16.04 -6.54
CA PHE A 78 9.04 14.73 -5.91
C PHE A 78 8.45 13.71 -6.91
N LYS A 79 7.41 14.09 -7.65
CA LYS A 79 6.80 13.26 -8.68
C LYS A 79 7.80 12.93 -9.81
N ALA A 80 8.52 13.92 -10.30
CA ALA A 80 9.56 13.70 -11.31
C ALA A 80 10.66 12.73 -10.83
N HIS A 81 11.04 12.80 -9.55
CA HIS A 81 11.97 11.83 -8.99
C HIS A 81 11.37 10.41 -8.93
N LEU A 82 10.09 10.25 -8.55
CA LEU A 82 9.42 8.95 -8.61
C LEU A 82 9.41 8.39 -10.04
N ASP A 83 9.05 9.20 -11.02
CA ASP A 83 8.96 8.80 -12.43
C ASP A 83 10.35 8.49 -13.04
N SER A 84 11.44 9.00 -12.46
CA SER A 84 12.81 8.65 -12.85
C SER A 84 13.23 7.22 -12.43
N ILE A 85 12.46 6.61 -11.54
CA ILE A 85 12.70 5.25 -11.05
C ILE A 85 11.76 4.30 -11.80
N SER A 86 12.28 3.51 -12.73
CA SER A 86 11.51 2.74 -13.71
C SER A 86 10.31 1.96 -13.16
N PHE A 87 10.44 1.33 -11.99
CA PHE A 87 9.32 0.58 -11.40
C PHE A 87 8.32 1.46 -10.62
N LEU A 88 8.62 2.75 -10.41
CA LEU A 88 7.73 3.74 -9.78
C LEU A 88 7.11 4.71 -10.79
N GLU A 89 7.53 4.67 -12.05
CA GLU A 89 6.95 5.51 -13.10
C GLU A 89 5.43 5.35 -13.13
N GLY A 90 4.70 6.47 -13.05
CA GLY A 90 3.25 6.50 -13.03
C GLY A 90 2.61 5.83 -11.80
N VAL A 91 3.35 5.62 -10.71
CA VAL A 91 2.77 5.04 -9.48
C VAL A 91 1.59 5.89 -8.98
N ARG A 92 0.49 5.23 -8.63
CA ARG A 92 -0.67 5.91 -8.06
C ARG A 92 -0.31 6.56 -6.73
N LEU A 93 -0.55 7.86 -6.63
CA LEU A 93 -0.42 8.65 -5.40
C LEU A 93 -1.80 8.93 -4.82
N ASN A 94 -2.04 8.47 -3.60
CA ASN A 94 -3.24 8.81 -2.84
C ASN A 94 -2.93 10.06 -1.99
N ILE A 95 -3.51 11.19 -2.38
CA ILE A 95 -3.34 12.48 -1.68
C ILE A 95 -4.48 12.62 -0.68
N ALA A 96 -4.18 12.92 0.58
CA ALA A 96 -5.20 13.11 1.60
C ALA A 96 -6.09 14.31 1.26
N ILE A 97 -7.39 14.19 1.53
CA ILE A 97 -8.36 15.25 1.32
C ILE A 97 -8.12 16.39 2.32
N GLU A 98 -7.95 16.03 3.60
CA GLU A 98 -7.58 16.95 4.65
C GLU A 98 -6.07 16.94 4.86
N GLN A 99 -5.46 18.11 4.83
CA GLN A 99 -4.02 18.27 4.98
C GLN A 99 -3.69 18.71 6.41
N ASP A 100 -2.72 18.02 7.01
CA ASP A 100 -2.11 18.42 8.26
C ASP A 100 -0.60 18.55 8.04
N ASN A 101 -0.09 19.79 8.12
CA ASN A 101 1.32 20.09 7.93
C ASN A 101 2.23 19.36 8.93
N LYS A 102 1.68 18.87 10.05
CA LYS A 102 2.36 18.13 11.10
C LYS A 102 2.11 16.62 11.08
N SER A 103 1.51 16.07 10.02
CA SER A 103 1.27 14.61 9.88
C SER A 103 2.54 13.79 10.10
N PHE A 104 3.68 14.34 9.71
CA PHE A 104 5.00 13.73 9.90
C PHE A 104 6.04 14.78 10.31
N LEU A 105 6.88 14.41 11.28
CA LEU A 105 7.94 15.28 11.80
C LEU A 105 9.35 14.87 11.33
N LYS A 106 9.53 13.72 10.74
CA LYS A 106 10.85 13.18 10.36
C LYS A 106 10.75 12.33 9.11
N LEU A 107 11.76 12.41 8.25
CA LEU A 107 11.96 11.43 7.18
C LEU A 107 12.54 10.13 7.77
N LYS A 108 11.78 9.04 7.69
CA LYS A 108 12.19 7.70 8.14
C LYS A 108 12.09 6.71 6.98
N VAL A 109 13.19 6.44 6.30
CA VAL A 109 13.28 5.39 5.29
C VAL A 109 13.96 4.17 5.92
N LYS A 110 13.25 3.04 6.03
CA LYS A 110 13.72 1.82 6.70
C LYS A 110 13.65 0.62 5.76
N VAL A 111 14.73 -0.16 5.76
CA VAL A 111 14.69 -1.49 5.16
C VAL A 111 13.94 -2.44 6.11
N ARG A 112 13.04 -3.23 5.54
CA ARG A 112 12.26 -4.26 6.21
C ARG A 112 12.35 -5.57 5.44
N HIS A 113 11.96 -6.67 6.07
CA HIS A 113 11.81 -7.95 5.38
C HIS A 113 10.68 -7.88 4.34
N LYS A 114 9.59 -7.20 4.71
CA LYS A 114 8.38 -7.01 3.90
C LYS A 114 7.88 -5.59 4.03
N ILE A 115 7.15 -5.12 2.99
CA ILE A 115 6.45 -3.83 3.03
C ILE A 115 5.07 -3.94 3.71
N LEU A 116 4.57 -5.16 3.85
CA LEU A 116 3.33 -5.52 4.53
C LEU A 116 3.56 -6.79 5.36
N ALA A 117 3.11 -6.81 6.62
CA ALA A 117 3.19 -7.98 7.47
C ALA A 117 2.05 -8.96 7.11
N ASP A 118 2.37 -10.03 6.40
CA ASP A 118 1.42 -11.01 5.85
C ASP A 118 1.63 -12.45 6.34
N GLY A 119 2.74 -12.74 7.02
CA GLY A 119 3.08 -14.10 7.50
C GLY A 119 3.49 -15.08 6.40
N LEU A 120 3.38 -14.73 5.12
CA LEU A 120 3.63 -15.63 4.01
C LEU A 120 5.12 -15.88 3.74
N ASN A 121 5.42 -16.98 3.06
CA ASN A 121 6.75 -17.25 2.53
C ASN A 121 6.83 -16.84 1.05
N ASP A 122 7.34 -15.64 0.77
CA ASP A 122 7.43 -15.07 -0.60
C ASP A 122 8.39 -15.84 -1.53
N ARG A 123 9.09 -16.84 -1.04
CA ARG A 123 9.90 -17.72 -1.91
C ARG A 123 9.05 -18.74 -2.67
N THR A 124 7.80 -18.92 -2.28
CA THR A 124 6.90 -19.90 -2.87
C THR A 124 6.08 -19.35 -4.02
N PHE A 125 5.92 -18.03 -4.13
CA PHE A 125 5.13 -17.40 -5.18
C PHE A 125 5.68 -16.02 -5.55
N ASP A 126 5.30 -15.53 -6.73
CA ASP A 126 5.67 -14.21 -7.23
C ASP A 126 4.59 -13.19 -6.84
N VAL A 127 4.92 -12.27 -5.94
CA VAL A 127 4.03 -11.19 -5.48
C VAL A 127 3.61 -10.24 -6.61
N THR A 128 4.38 -10.17 -7.70
CA THR A 128 4.05 -9.32 -8.85
C THR A 128 3.02 -9.96 -9.79
N ASN A 129 2.76 -11.28 -9.67
CA ASN A 129 1.71 -12.01 -10.40
C ASN A 129 0.36 -11.85 -9.71
N LYS A 130 -0.10 -10.64 -9.58
CA LYS A 130 -1.32 -10.22 -8.88
C LYS A 130 -2.59 -10.46 -9.67
N GLY A 131 -3.74 -10.32 -9.01
CA GLY A 131 -5.07 -10.31 -9.62
C GLY A 131 -5.30 -9.07 -10.50
N VAL A 132 -6.38 -9.11 -11.27
CA VAL A 132 -6.77 -8.03 -12.16
C VAL A 132 -7.29 -6.84 -11.35
N HIS A 133 -6.74 -5.65 -11.60
CA HIS A 133 -7.30 -4.40 -11.06
C HIS A 133 -8.55 -4.03 -11.84
N VAL A 134 -9.60 -3.68 -11.12
CA VAL A 134 -10.88 -3.25 -11.69
C VAL A 134 -11.26 -1.89 -11.13
N GLY A 135 -11.67 -0.98 -11.99
CA GLY A 135 -12.22 0.30 -11.60
C GLY A 135 -13.62 0.16 -11.02
N ALA A 136 -14.18 1.23 -10.47
CA ALA A 136 -15.46 1.22 -9.73
C ALA A 136 -16.64 0.66 -10.56
N GLU A 137 -16.72 1.01 -11.84
CA GLU A 137 -17.80 0.52 -12.70
C GLU A 137 -17.75 -1.01 -12.90
N GLN A 138 -16.59 -1.53 -13.26
CA GLN A 138 -16.39 -2.98 -13.44
C GLN A 138 -16.52 -3.71 -12.10
N PHE A 139 -16.07 -3.12 -11.01
CA PHE A 139 -16.25 -3.67 -9.66
C PHE A 139 -17.73 -3.83 -9.33
N ASN A 140 -18.55 -2.80 -9.57
CA ASN A 140 -20.00 -2.86 -9.36
C ASN A 140 -20.67 -3.99 -10.18
N GLN A 141 -20.27 -4.16 -11.44
CA GLN A 141 -20.78 -5.26 -12.28
C GLN A 141 -20.39 -6.63 -11.73
N LEU A 142 -19.14 -6.77 -11.26
CA LEU A 142 -18.66 -8.04 -10.71
C LEU A 142 -19.38 -8.42 -9.41
N ILE A 143 -19.65 -7.48 -8.51
CA ILE A 143 -20.30 -7.79 -7.23
C ILE A 143 -21.80 -8.10 -7.35
N GLU A 144 -22.42 -7.80 -8.50
CA GLU A 144 -23.80 -8.19 -8.82
C GLU A 144 -23.89 -9.60 -9.42
N ASP A 145 -22.77 -10.16 -9.89
CA ASP A 145 -22.72 -11.51 -10.44
C ASP A 145 -22.84 -12.56 -9.32
N PRO A 146 -23.81 -13.49 -9.37
CA PRO A 146 -23.98 -14.55 -8.36
C PRO A 146 -22.80 -15.52 -8.28
N GLU A 147 -21.94 -15.55 -9.29
CA GLU A 147 -20.69 -16.32 -9.28
C GLU A 147 -19.54 -15.57 -8.60
N THR A 148 -19.81 -14.40 -8.01
CA THR A 148 -18.79 -13.60 -7.30
C THR A 148 -18.85 -13.83 -5.79
N VAL A 149 -17.67 -14.03 -5.20
CA VAL A 149 -17.43 -13.88 -3.77
C VAL A 149 -16.63 -12.62 -3.55
N LEU A 150 -17.25 -11.66 -2.86
CA LEU A 150 -16.61 -10.40 -2.47
C LEU A 150 -16.01 -10.54 -1.09
N VAL A 151 -14.74 -10.17 -0.93
CA VAL A 151 -14.01 -10.27 0.33
C VAL A 151 -13.45 -8.92 0.76
N ASP A 152 -13.71 -8.53 1.99
CA ASP A 152 -13.07 -7.40 2.66
C ASP A 152 -11.75 -7.87 3.29
N MET A 153 -10.62 -7.40 2.76
CA MET A 153 -9.28 -7.74 3.25
C MET A 153 -8.81 -6.82 4.38
N ARG A 154 -9.71 -6.04 4.96
CA ARG A 154 -9.41 -5.18 6.11
C ARG A 154 -9.53 -5.97 7.42
N ASN A 155 -9.04 -5.38 8.51
CA ASN A 155 -9.23 -5.94 9.83
C ASN A 155 -10.68 -5.72 10.28
N HIS A 156 -11.19 -6.54 11.24
CA HIS A 156 -12.59 -6.49 11.67
C HIS A 156 -13.03 -5.09 12.09
N TYR A 157 -12.22 -4.36 12.84
CA TYR A 157 -12.55 -3.00 13.31
C TYR A 157 -12.70 -1.96 12.18
N GLU A 158 -12.11 -2.21 11.00
CA GLU A 158 -12.32 -1.38 9.80
C GLU A 158 -13.65 -1.74 9.12
N SER A 159 -13.98 -3.03 9.03
CA SER A 159 -15.21 -3.50 8.39
C SER A 159 -16.47 -3.22 9.22
N GLU A 160 -16.35 -3.13 10.54
CA GLU A 160 -17.44 -2.74 11.45
C GLU A 160 -17.92 -1.31 11.21
N ILE A 161 -17.04 -0.39 10.83
CA ILE A 161 -17.41 1.01 10.50
C ILE A 161 -18.27 1.05 9.23
N GLY A 162 -18.02 0.14 8.28
CA GLY A 162 -18.77 0.01 7.05
C GLY A 162 -18.04 -0.90 6.06
N HIS A 163 -18.82 -1.67 5.29
CA HIS A 163 -18.33 -2.59 4.27
C HIS A 163 -19.31 -2.68 3.10
N PHE A 164 -18.89 -3.19 1.97
CA PHE A 164 -19.79 -3.45 0.86
C PHE A 164 -20.80 -4.53 1.22
N LYS A 165 -22.05 -4.36 0.76
CA LYS A 165 -23.11 -5.33 0.98
C LYS A 165 -22.70 -6.71 0.49
N ASN A 166 -22.99 -7.74 1.27
CA ASN A 166 -22.66 -9.15 1.01
C ASN A 166 -21.15 -9.48 0.98
N ALA A 167 -20.27 -8.57 1.40
CA ALA A 167 -18.87 -8.88 1.53
C ALA A 167 -18.63 -9.90 2.66
N VAL A 168 -17.80 -10.89 2.41
CA VAL A 168 -17.21 -11.73 3.46
C VAL A 168 -16.25 -10.85 4.25
N THR A 169 -16.50 -10.70 5.54
CA THR A 169 -15.69 -9.90 6.48
C THR A 169 -15.06 -10.83 7.50
N PRO A 170 -13.82 -11.30 7.31
CA PRO A 170 -13.15 -12.15 8.28
C PRO A 170 -13.01 -11.43 9.63
N ASP A 171 -13.40 -12.12 10.71
CA ASP A 171 -13.23 -11.61 12.08
C ASP A 171 -11.79 -11.80 12.53
N VAL A 172 -10.93 -10.89 12.12
CA VAL A 172 -9.48 -10.93 12.37
C VAL A 172 -8.91 -9.58 12.76
N ASP A 173 -7.93 -9.60 13.65
CA ASP A 173 -7.19 -8.41 14.05
C ASP A 173 -6.08 -8.04 13.07
N THR A 174 -5.60 -8.99 12.27
CA THR A 174 -4.49 -8.77 11.35
C THR A 174 -4.74 -9.38 9.97
N PHE A 175 -4.21 -8.73 8.96
CA PHE A 175 -4.24 -9.23 7.57
C PHE A 175 -3.64 -10.63 7.43
N ARG A 176 -2.65 -10.98 8.24
CA ARG A 176 -2.03 -12.31 8.24
C ARG A 176 -3.05 -13.41 8.50
N ASP A 177 -3.91 -13.19 9.47
CA ASP A 177 -4.85 -14.21 9.94
C ASP A 177 -6.00 -14.40 8.95
N SER A 178 -6.32 -13.38 8.11
CA SER A 178 -7.38 -13.46 7.12
C SER A 178 -7.06 -14.39 5.95
N LEU A 179 -5.80 -14.52 5.58
CA LEU A 179 -5.39 -15.22 4.36
C LEU A 179 -5.75 -16.71 4.39
N ASP A 180 -5.43 -17.40 5.48
CA ASP A 180 -5.70 -18.83 5.64
C ASP A 180 -7.19 -19.10 5.82
N ILE A 181 -7.91 -18.24 6.57
CA ILE A 181 -9.36 -18.35 6.77
C ILE A 181 -10.11 -18.26 5.44
N ILE A 182 -9.77 -17.29 4.60
CA ILE A 182 -10.41 -17.10 3.29
C ILE A 182 -10.05 -18.26 2.36
N GLU A 183 -8.79 -18.73 2.36
CA GLU A 183 -8.40 -19.88 1.54
C GLU A 183 -9.20 -21.12 1.90
N GLU A 184 -9.37 -21.39 3.19
CA GLU A 184 -10.14 -22.54 3.70
C GLU A 184 -11.62 -22.43 3.33
N GLN A 185 -12.24 -21.26 3.57
CA GLN A 185 -13.65 -21.03 3.26
C GLN A 185 -13.99 -21.14 1.78
N LEU A 186 -13.06 -20.81 0.92
CA LEU A 186 -13.26 -20.76 -0.54
C LEU A 186 -12.52 -21.88 -1.28
N ALA A 187 -12.03 -22.90 -0.58
CA ALA A 187 -11.22 -23.97 -1.18
C ALA A 187 -11.93 -24.68 -2.35
N ASP A 188 -13.23 -24.89 -2.23
CA ASP A 188 -14.06 -25.57 -3.26
C ASP A 188 -14.43 -24.66 -4.43
N HIS A 189 -14.15 -23.36 -4.36
CA HIS A 189 -14.55 -22.34 -5.32
C HIS A 189 -13.40 -21.77 -6.18
N LYS A 190 -12.26 -22.47 -6.21
CA LYS A 190 -11.06 -21.96 -6.91
C LYS A 190 -11.23 -21.87 -8.43
N GLU A 191 -12.07 -22.74 -9.01
CA GLU A 191 -12.27 -22.84 -10.45
C GLU A 191 -13.52 -22.09 -10.96
N ASP A 192 -14.58 -22.00 -10.15
CA ASP A 192 -15.92 -21.58 -10.58
C ASP A 192 -16.32 -20.18 -10.16
N LYS A 193 -15.76 -19.65 -9.07
CA LYS A 193 -16.13 -18.31 -8.57
C LYS A 193 -15.13 -17.20 -8.97
N ASN A 194 -15.68 -16.00 -9.13
CA ASN A 194 -14.86 -14.78 -9.15
C ASN A 194 -14.50 -14.40 -7.71
N LEU A 195 -13.24 -14.40 -7.38
CA LEU A 195 -12.76 -13.86 -6.11
C LEU A 195 -12.46 -12.37 -6.29
N VAL A 196 -13.35 -11.52 -5.79
CA VAL A 196 -13.20 -10.05 -5.83
C VAL A 196 -12.85 -9.54 -4.46
N MET A 197 -11.86 -8.71 -4.35
CA MET A 197 -11.39 -8.22 -3.05
C MET A 197 -11.16 -6.72 -3.03
N TYR A 198 -11.29 -6.14 -1.84
CA TYR A 198 -10.95 -4.76 -1.58
C TYR A 198 -10.33 -4.61 -0.19
N CYS A 199 -9.60 -3.51 -0.01
CA CYS A 199 -9.12 -3.06 1.30
C CYS A 199 -9.11 -1.53 1.32
N THR A 200 -8.49 -0.91 2.32
CA THR A 200 -8.45 0.55 2.46
C THR A 200 -7.79 1.24 1.27
N GLY A 201 -6.56 0.88 0.92
CA GLY A 201 -5.77 1.55 -0.14
C GLY A 201 -5.12 0.60 -1.14
N GLY A 202 -5.57 -0.67 -1.26
CA GLY A 202 -5.13 -1.63 -2.27
C GLY A 202 -3.95 -2.52 -1.88
N ILE A 203 -3.07 -2.12 -0.96
CA ILE A 203 -1.81 -2.86 -0.67
C ILE A 203 -2.03 -4.31 -0.18
N ARG A 204 -3.06 -4.55 0.66
CA ARG A 204 -3.40 -5.89 1.15
C ARG A 204 -3.93 -6.76 0.02
N CYS A 205 -4.80 -6.18 -0.84
CA CYS A 205 -5.37 -6.90 -1.98
C CYS A 205 -4.31 -7.26 -3.02
N GLU A 206 -3.36 -6.39 -3.29
CA GLU A 206 -2.25 -6.66 -4.20
C GLU A 206 -1.51 -7.95 -3.79
N LYS A 207 -1.17 -8.06 -2.51
CA LYS A 207 -0.49 -9.24 -1.96
C LYS A 207 -1.39 -10.48 -1.92
N ALA A 208 -2.61 -10.33 -1.42
CA ALA A 208 -3.58 -11.42 -1.32
C ALA A 208 -3.95 -11.99 -2.68
N SER A 209 -4.14 -11.15 -3.69
CA SER A 209 -4.49 -11.61 -5.03
C SER A 209 -3.39 -12.45 -5.68
N ALA A 210 -2.12 -12.08 -5.48
CA ALA A 210 -0.99 -12.89 -5.93
C ALA A 210 -0.93 -14.24 -5.20
N TYR A 211 -1.16 -14.22 -3.88
CA TYR A 211 -1.22 -15.43 -3.06
C TYR A 211 -2.34 -16.37 -3.51
N TYR A 212 -3.57 -15.87 -3.68
CA TYR A 212 -4.71 -16.73 -4.09
C TYR A 212 -4.56 -17.26 -5.52
N LYS A 213 -3.97 -16.49 -6.44
CA LYS A 213 -3.59 -17.02 -7.76
C LYS A 213 -2.60 -18.18 -7.64
N HIS A 214 -1.59 -18.04 -6.77
CA HIS A 214 -0.65 -19.13 -6.48
C HIS A 214 -1.35 -20.35 -5.87
N LYS A 215 -2.38 -20.14 -5.04
CA LYS A 215 -3.20 -21.21 -4.46
C LYS A 215 -4.22 -21.83 -5.43
N GLY A 216 -4.22 -21.39 -6.68
CA GLY A 216 -5.00 -22.01 -7.76
C GLY A 216 -6.34 -21.34 -8.08
N PHE A 217 -6.66 -20.21 -7.45
CA PHE A 217 -7.83 -19.41 -7.83
C PHE A 217 -7.64 -18.85 -9.24
N LYS A 218 -8.58 -19.08 -10.14
CA LYS A 218 -8.46 -18.74 -11.57
C LYS A 218 -8.89 -17.31 -11.89
N ARG A 219 -9.92 -16.82 -11.21
CA ARG A 219 -10.55 -15.52 -11.47
C ARG A 219 -10.42 -14.64 -10.26
N VAL A 220 -9.32 -13.87 -10.18
CA VAL A 220 -8.97 -13.05 -9.02
C VAL A 220 -8.92 -11.58 -9.43
N PHE A 221 -9.73 -10.76 -8.78
CA PHE A 221 -9.89 -9.34 -9.04
C PHE A 221 -9.70 -8.52 -7.76
N GLN A 222 -9.31 -7.26 -7.92
CA GLN A 222 -9.16 -6.34 -6.81
C GLN A 222 -9.61 -4.93 -7.20
N LEU A 223 -10.28 -4.24 -6.27
CA LEU A 223 -10.68 -2.85 -6.47
C LEU A 223 -9.45 -1.96 -6.55
N GLU A 224 -9.32 -1.24 -7.66
CA GLU A 224 -8.21 -0.31 -7.87
C GLU A 224 -8.25 0.85 -6.86
N GLY A 225 -7.16 1.04 -6.12
CA GLY A 225 -7.02 2.09 -5.12
C GLY A 225 -7.70 1.82 -3.79
N GLY A 226 -8.48 0.74 -3.67
CA GLY A 226 -9.22 0.40 -2.46
C GLY A 226 -10.52 1.16 -2.30
N ILE A 227 -11.07 1.16 -1.07
CA ILE A 227 -12.39 1.75 -0.77
C ILE A 227 -12.35 3.27 -0.50
N ILE A 228 -11.15 3.87 -0.35
CA ILE A 228 -10.96 5.29 -0.10
C ILE A 228 -10.77 6.05 -1.40
#